data_0643448e73d818daacb05a9f5464eac0
#
_entry.id   0643448e73d818daacb05a9f5464eac0
#
_cell.length_a   1.000
_cell.length_b   1.000
_cell.length_c   1.000
_cell.angle_alpha   90.00
_cell.angle_beta   90.00
_cell.angle_gamma   90.00
#
_symmetry.space_group_name_H-M   'P 1'
#
loop_
_entity.id
_entity.type
_entity.pdbx_description
1 polymer ?
#
loop_
_entity_poly.entity_id
_entity_poly.type
_entity_poly.pdbx_seq_one_letter_code
_entity_poly.pdbx_strand_id
1 'polypeptide(L)'
;MDPQLLSYYEAIERASADMLNAARAGNWDEVVKLEGACVLLISQLKNAAQDHSSDGRHGEPPNEVARVKSRIMQRILVNDAEIRQLAEPWLQELDDTLAGRRKTLH
;
A
#
# COMPACT_ATOMS: atom_id res chain seq x y z
N MET A 1 19.22 8.78 -8.32
CA MET A 1 18.45 8.24 -7.25
C MET A 1 19.16 7.08 -6.60
N ASP A 2 19.05 7.00 -5.33
CA ASP A 2 19.67 5.93 -4.64
C ASP A 2 18.98 4.63 -5.02
N PRO A 3 19.71 3.64 -5.48
CA PRO A 3 19.12 2.34 -5.82
C PRO A 3 18.36 1.72 -4.65
N GLN A 4 18.76 2.06 -3.43
CA GLN A 4 18.09 1.54 -2.27
C GLN A 4 16.67 2.09 -2.16
N LEU A 5 16.50 3.37 -2.45
CA LEU A 5 15.17 3.97 -2.41
C LEU A 5 14.27 3.36 -3.49
N LEU A 6 14.82 3.15 -4.67
CA LEU A 6 14.06 2.54 -5.74
C LEU A 6 13.66 1.11 -5.36
N SER A 7 14.55 0.41 -4.68
CA SER A 7 14.27 -0.95 -4.22
C SER A 7 13.09 -0.96 -3.25
N TYR A 8 12.99 0.02 -2.36
CA TYR A 8 11.85 0.12 -1.45
C TYR A 8 10.56 0.39 -2.22
N TYR A 9 10.60 1.29 -3.19
CA TYR A 9 9.42 1.58 -4.00
C TYR A 9 8.96 0.32 -4.73
N GLU A 10 9.88 -0.43 -5.29
CA GLU A 10 9.54 -1.64 -6.01
C GLU A 10 8.98 -2.71 -5.08
N ALA A 11 9.53 -2.81 -3.88
CA ALA A 11 9.04 -3.77 -2.90
C ALA A 11 7.62 -3.42 -2.46
N ILE A 12 7.34 -2.13 -2.28
CA ILE A 12 6.01 -1.68 -1.90
C ILE A 12 5.03 -1.96 -3.05
N GLU A 13 5.45 -1.72 -4.27
CA GLU A 13 4.60 -1.97 -5.42
C GLU A 13 4.25 -3.46 -5.50
N ARG A 14 5.24 -4.32 -5.31
CA ARG A 14 5.03 -5.75 -5.34
C ARG A 14 4.08 -6.18 -4.22
N ALA A 15 4.28 -5.65 -3.02
CA ALA A 15 3.43 -5.98 -1.90
C ALA A 15 1.99 -5.55 -2.18
N SER A 16 1.80 -4.38 -2.81
CA SER A 16 0.46 -3.92 -3.12
C SER A 16 -0.21 -4.80 -4.19
N ALA A 17 0.58 -5.29 -5.16
CA ALA A 17 0.06 -6.19 -6.19
C ALA A 17 -0.33 -7.54 -5.58
N ASP A 18 0.50 -8.04 -4.67
CA ASP A 18 0.21 -9.30 -4.00
C ASP A 18 -1.03 -9.14 -3.11
N MET A 19 -1.17 -7.98 -2.48
CA MET A 19 -2.31 -7.67 -1.67
C MET A 19 -3.58 -7.68 -2.52
N LEU A 20 -3.52 -7.09 -3.70
CA LEU A 20 -4.65 -7.06 -4.61
C LEU A 20 -5.03 -8.47 -5.05
N ASN A 21 -4.05 -9.30 -5.36
CA ASN A 21 -4.31 -10.69 -5.74
C ASN A 21 -4.98 -11.44 -4.61
N ALA A 22 -4.53 -11.23 -3.37
CA ALA A 22 -5.13 -11.86 -2.21
C ALA A 22 -6.58 -11.38 -2.02
N ALA A 23 -6.81 -10.10 -2.23
CA ALA A 23 -8.15 -9.53 -2.11
C ALA A 23 -9.08 -10.11 -3.16
N ARG A 24 -8.59 -10.29 -4.39
CA ARG A 24 -9.40 -10.89 -5.45
C ARG A 24 -9.75 -12.33 -5.15
N ALA A 25 -8.86 -13.02 -4.45
CA ALA A 25 -9.09 -14.39 -4.06
C ALA A 25 -9.96 -14.49 -2.79
N GLY A 26 -10.27 -13.37 -2.18
CA GLY A 26 -11.04 -13.37 -0.95
C GLY A 26 -10.22 -13.75 0.27
N ASN A 27 -8.90 -13.75 0.14
CA ASN A 27 -8.02 -14.14 1.24
C ASN A 27 -7.65 -12.90 2.04
N TRP A 28 -8.56 -12.45 2.86
CA TRP A 28 -8.39 -11.21 3.61
C TRP A 28 -7.33 -11.31 4.71
N ASP A 29 -7.07 -12.51 5.22
CA ASP A 29 -6.00 -12.70 6.19
C ASP A 29 -4.67 -12.35 5.55
N GLU A 30 -4.49 -12.74 4.30
CA GLU A 30 -3.27 -12.46 3.58
C GLU A 30 -3.17 -10.96 3.28
N VAL A 31 -4.31 -10.32 2.97
CA VAL A 31 -4.35 -8.87 2.74
C VAL A 31 -3.85 -8.15 3.98
N VAL A 32 -4.29 -8.55 5.16
CA VAL A 32 -3.88 -7.92 6.41
C VAL A 32 -2.37 -8.08 6.65
N LYS A 33 -1.85 -9.27 6.37
CA LYS A 33 -0.43 -9.52 6.53
C LYS A 33 0.38 -8.65 5.60
N LEU A 34 -0.05 -8.56 4.35
CA LEU A 34 0.66 -7.79 3.35
C LEU A 34 0.55 -6.28 3.64
N GLU A 35 -0.55 -5.88 4.23
CA GLU A 35 -0.72 -4.49 4.62
C GLU A 35 0.32 -4.13 5.69
N GLY A 36 0.51 -5.01 6.66
CA GLY A 36 1.54 -4.81 7.68
C GLY A 36 2.93 -4.70 7.08
N ALA A 37 3.21 -5.56 6.10
CA ALA A 37 4.50 -5.53 5.41
C ALA A 37 4.67 -4.22 4.65
N CYS A 38 3.61 -3.72 4.01
CA CYS A 38 3.65 -2.46 3.30
C CYS A 38 3.93 -1.30 4.24
N VAL A 39 3.28 -1.28 5.39
CA VAL A 39 3.49 -0.22 6.38
C VAL A 39 4.95 -0.20 6.82
N LEU A 40 5.53 -1.38 7.04
CA LEU A 40 6.91 -1.48 7.45
C LEU A 40 7.84 -0.97 6.35
N LEU A 41 7.57 -1.34 5.11
CA LEU A 41 8.38 -0.88 3.98
C LEU A 41 8.28 0.63 3.81
N ILE A 42 7.10 1.19 3.99
CA ILE A 42 6.90 2.63 3.90
C ILE A 42 7.69 3.34 5.00
N SER A 43 7.69 2.77 6.20
CA SER A 43 8.44 3.34 7.30
C SER A 43 9.94 3.34 6.99
N GLN A 44 10.43 2.24 6.45
CA GLN A 44 11.84 2.13 6.08
C GLN A 44 12.19 3.12 4.97
N LEU A 45 11.28 3.28 4.01
CA LEU A 45 11.47 4.22 2.92
C LEU A 45 11.55 5.64 3.45
N LYS A 46 10.69 6.00 4.38
CA LYS A 46 10.69 7.34 4.95
C LYS A 46 12.00 7.61 5.68
N ASN A 47 12.47 6.64 6.44
CA ASN A 47 13.73 6.82 7.16
C ASN A 47 14.89 6.97 6.18
N ALA A 48 14.92 6.15 5.15
CA ALA A 48 15.98 6.23 4.16
C ALA A 48 15.92 7.56 3.41
N ALA A 49 14.73 8.03 3.08
CA ALA A 49 14.57 9.29 2.38
C ALA A 49 15.00 10.47 3.25
N GLN A 50 14.72 10.40 4.53
CA GLN A 50 15.12 11.45 5.44
C GLN A 50 16.65 11.51 5.57
N ASP A 51 17.27 10.37 5.64
CA ASP A 51 18.73 10.33 5.72
C ASP A 51 19.34 10.97 4.48
N HIS A 52 18.78 10.69 3.32
CA HIS A 52 19.29 11.24 2.09
C HIS A 52 19.01 12.74 2.01
N SER A 53 17.91 13.18 2.54
CA SER A 53 17.59 14.59 2.55
C SER A 53 18.57 15.33 3.44
N SER A 54 18.93 14.74 4.57
CA SER A 54 19.82 15.44 5.45
C SER A 54 21.21 15.53 4.87
N ASP A 55 21.53 14.80 3.86
CA ASP A 55 22.82 14.87 3.24
C ASP A 55 22.89 16.14 2.45
N GLY A 56 21.86 16.80 2.24
CA GLY A 56 21.86 18.02 1.56
C GLY A 56 22.10 17.91 0.11
N ARG A 57 22.10 16.73 -0.38
CA ARG A 57 22.48 16.61 -1.61
C ARG A 57 21.36 16.57 -2.42
N HIS A 58 20.93 17.33 -2.81
CA HIS A 58 19.83 17.45 -3.45
C HIS A 58 19.96 17.25 -4.71
N GLY A 59 20.51 16.64 -5.11
CA GLY A 59 20.51 16.44 -6.33
C GLY A 59 19.22 16.30 -6.90
N GLU A 60 18.79 16.93 -7.76
CA GLU A 60 17.62 16.83 -8.25
C GLU A 60 17.49 15.57 -8.87
N PRO A 61 16.59 14.81 -8.69
CA PRO A 61 16.41 13.54 -9.30
C PRO A 61 16.27 13.76 -10.77
N PRO A 62 16.91 12.97 -11.56
CA PRO A 62 16.73 13.01 -12.97
C PRO A 62 15.26 12.80 -13.28
N ASN A 63 14.78 13.38 -14.36
CA ASN A 63 13.38 13.24 -14.74
C ASN A 63 12.98 11.77 -14.85
N GLU A 64 13.91 10.94 -15.29
CA GLU A 64 13.65 9.55 -15.44
C GLU A 64 13.32 8.88 -14.11
N VAL A 65 14.04 9.22 -13.08
CA VAL A 65 13.82 8.68 -11.75
C VAL A 65 12.47 9.17 -11.23
N ALA A 66 12.17 10.45 -11.45
CA ALA A 66 10.91 11.02 -11.03
C ALA A 66 9.75 10.32 -11.72
N ARG A 67 9.92 9.95 -12.98
CA ARG A 67 8.89 9.25 -13.71
C ARG A 67 8.67 7.85 -13.18
N VAL A 68 9.75 7.13 -12.87
CA VAL A 68 9.65 5.79 -12.35
C VAL A 68 8.95 5.83 -11.00
N LYS A 69 9.35 6.76 -10.14
CA LYS A 69 8.77 6.92 -8.84
C LYS A 69 7.27 7.22 -8.96
N SER A 70 6.91 8.13 -9.85
CA SER A 70 5.53 8.52 -10.05
C SER A 70 4.71 7.35 -10.57
N ARG A 71 5.27 6.57 -11.49
CA ARG A 71 4.60 5.42 -12.05
C ARG A 71 4.31 4.37 -10.96
N ILE A 72 5.31 4.12 -10.11
CA ILE A 72 5.15 3.16 -9.03
C ILE A 72 4.08 3.64 -8.05
N MET A 73 4.11 4.91 -7.69
CA MET A 73 3.13 5.47 -6.78
C MET A 73 1.72 5.38 -7.38
N GLN A 74 1.58 5.66 -8.65
CA GLN A 74 0.28 5.54 -9.30
C GLN A 74 -0.21 4.09 -9.30
N ARG A 75 0.70 3.15 -9.53
CA ARG A 75 0.34 1.74 -9.53
C ARG A 75 -0.12 1.32 -8.14
N ILE A 76 0.56 1.77 -7.11
CA ILE A 76 0.20 1.46 -5.74
C ILE A 76 -1.19 2.04 -5.45
N LEU A 77 -1.45 3.26 -5.87
CA LEU A 77 -2.75 3.89 -5.64
C LEU A 77 -3.88 3.17 -6.37
N VAL A 78 -3.62 2.73 -7.59
CA VAL A 78 -4.62 1.98 -8.36
C VAL A 78 -4.91 0.65 -7.68
N ASN A 79 -3.86 -0.05 -7.24
CA ASN A 79 -4.03 -1.32 -6.56
C ASN A 79 -4.80 -1.13 -5.26
N ASP A 80 -4.48 -0.08 -4.52
CA ASP A 80 -5.14 0.23 -3.27
C ASP A 80 -6.63 0.54 -3.49
N ALA A 81 -6.93 1.30 -4.54
CA ALA A 81 -8.31 1.65 -4.86
C ALA A 81 -9.12 0.39 -5.21
N GLU A 82 -8.52 -0.53 -5.94
CA GLU A 82 -9.20 -1.76 -6.30
C GLU A 82 -9.40 -2.64 -5.08
N ILE A 83 -8.40 -2.72 -4.21
CA ILE A 83 -8.51 -3.48 -2.97
C ILE A 83 -9.66 -2.93 -2.13
N ARG A 84 -9.79 -1.61 -2.05
CA ARG A 84 -10.86 -0.99 -1.28
C ARG A 84 -12.22 -1.32 -1.88
N GLN A 85 -12.31 -1.34 -3.20
CA GLN A 85 -13.55 -1.71 -3.85
C GLN A 85 -13.92 -3.15 -3.55
N LEU A 86 -12.92 -4.04 -3.53
CA LEU A 86 -13.17 -5.43 -3.21
C LEU A 86 -13.51 -5.62 -1.74
N ALA A 87 -12.97 -4.77 -0.87
CA ALA A 87 -13.23 -4.83 0.55
C ALA A 87 -14.59 -4.26 0.93
N GLU A 88 -15.13 -3.39 0.08
CA GLU A 88 -16.38 -2.73 0.39
C GLU A 88 -17.54 -3.67 0.68
N PRO A 89 -17.78 -4.70 -0.14
CA PRO A 89 -18.84 -5.65 0.20
C PRO A 89 -18.60 -6.36 1.53
N TRP A 90 -17.34 -6.68 1.82
CA TRP A 90 -16.99 -7.33 3.07
C TRP A 90 -17.22 -6.40 4.25
N LEU A 91 -16.84 -5.13 4.10
CA LEU A 91 -17.06 -4.13 5.15
C LEU A 91 -18.55 -3.89 5.34
N GLN A 92 -19.30 -3.88 4.25
CA GLN A 92 -20.74 -3.69 4.30
C GLN A 92 -21.41 -4.85 5.02
N GLU A 93 -20.94 -6.06 4.73
CA GLU A 93 -21.44 -7.25 5.35
C GLU A 93 -21.17 -7.23 6.85
N LEU A 94 -20.00 -6.80 7.24
CA LEU A 94 -19.63 -6.69 8.64
C LEU A 94 -20.53 -5.66 9.33
N ASP A 95 -20.74 -4.53 8.69
CA ASP A 95 -21.59 -3.47 9.22
C ASP A 95 -23.03 -3.97 9.38
N ASP A 96 -23.53 -4.69 8.39
CA ASP A 96 -24.86 -5.26 8.44
C ASP A 96 -24.98 -6.27 9.55
N THR A 97 -23.96 -7.06 9.76
CA THR A 97 -23.94 -8.05 10.84
C THR A 97 -24.04 -7.37 12.19
N LEU A 98 -23.29 -6.31 12.38
CA LEU A 98 -23.31 -5.57 13.63
C LEU A 98 -24.67 -4.91 13.84
N ALA A 99 -25.22 -4.33 12.78
CA ALA A 99 -26.55 -3.71 12.85
C ALA A 99 -27.63 -4.75 13.09
N GLY A 100 -27.51 -5.91 12.43
CA GLY A 100 -28.44 -7.00 12.60
C GLY A 100 -28.42 -7.54 14.01
N ARG A 101 -27.24 -7.56 14.61
CA ARG A 101 -27.11 -8.02 15.98
C ARG A 101 -27.84 -7.07 16.91
N ARG A 102 -27.78 -5.78 16.64
CA ARG A 102 -28.53 -4.83 17.45
C ARG A 102 -30.00 -5.03 17.27
N LYS A 103 -30.43 -5.29 16.04
CA LYS A 103 -31.84 -5.48 15.76
C LYS A 103 -32.36 -6.71 16.47
N THR A 104 -31.56 -7.74 16.55
CA THR A 104 -32.05 -8.94 17.20
C THR A 104 -32.17 -8.76 18.70
N LEU A 105 -31.54 -7.74 19.25
CA LEU A 105 -31.64 -7.51 20.67
C LEU A 105 -32.90 -6.76 21.03
N HIS A 106 -33.64 -6.31 20.03
CA HIS A 106 -34.91 -5.66 20.31
C HIS A 106 -36.01 -6.73 20.50
#